data_24a8bbf93fb2b6c290d00760a93480d6
#
_entry.id   24a8bbf93fb2b6c290d00760a93480d6
#
_cell.length_a   1.000
_cell.length_b   1.000
_cell.length_c   1.000
_cell.angle_alpha   90.00
_cell.angle_beta   90.00
_cell.angle_gamma   90.00
#
_symmetry.space_group_name_H-M   'P 1'
#
loop_
_entity.id
_entity.type
_entity.pdbx_description
1 polymer ?
#
loop_
_entity_poly.entity_id
_entity_poly.type
_entity_poly.pdbx_seq_one_letter_code
_entity_poly.pdbx_strand_id
1 'polypeptide(L)'
;MGDITVFPAKKRIVVALIVVIVLTALFIILALCTPSRIAPLSWLFIAMPCLIPVCRAVYLLYKYRPFMFITNEGIKVNSKEPWEVRFADVEQFIPISHRGYQLIGIRYKKNTPCWKSDEEMEEDRKERMLCQEHPGAPYDILTENLSMSREELLEVLNKRLNCSSSHPESIQQ
;
A
#
# COMPACT_ATOMS: atom_id res chain seq x y z
N MET A 1 2.10 -21.84 -9.15
CA MET A 1 1.07 -20.83 -8.82
C MET A 1 1.39 -19.54 -9.56
N GLY A 2 0.38 -18.82 -10.11
CA GLY A 2 0.64 -17.53 -10.79
C GLY A 2 1.05 -16.41 -9.81
N ASP A 3 1.78 -15.40 -10.28
CA ASP A 3 2.17 -14.26 -9.47
C ASP A 3 0.94 -13.43 -9.07
N ILE A 4 0.92 -12.96 -7.83
CA ILE A 4 -0.16 -12.15 -7.29
C ILE A 4 0.35 -10.72 -7.11
N THR A 5 -0.42 -9.78 -7.66
CA THR A 5 -0.10 -8.36 -7.59
C THR A 5 -1.09 -7.66 -6.66
N VAL A 6 -0.57 -7.04 -5.60
CA VAL A 6 -1.37 -6.30 -4.61
C VAL A 6 -1.26 -4.81 -4.90
N PHE A 7 -2.40 -4.15 -5.01
CA PHE A 7 -2.49 -2.72 -5.29
C PHE A 7 -2.87 -1.92 -4.02
N PRO A 8 -2.59 -0.62 -3.99
CA PRO A 8 -3.18 0.26 -2.99
C PRO A 8 -4.71 0.29 -3.11
N ALA A 9 -5.41 0.53 -2.01
CA ALA A 9 -6.87 0.60 -2.03
C ALA A 9 -7.37 1.78 -2.86
N LYS A 10 -8.26 1.51 -3.80
CA LYS A 10 -8.87 2.55 -4.68
C LYS A 10 -9.80 3.53 -3.94
N LYS A 11 -10.16 3.23 -2.67
CA LYS A 11 -11.12 4.04 -1.89
C LYS A 11 -10.78 5.53 -1.87
N ARG A 12 -9.52 5.90 -1.66
CA ARG A 12 -9.08 7.31 -1.63
C ARG A 12 -9.23 7.99 -2.99
N ILE A 13 -8.95 7.28 -4.07
CA ILE A 13 -9.09 7.82 -5.45
C ILE A 13 -10.57 8.00 -5.78
N VAL A 14 -11.40 7.02 -5.42
CA VAL A 14 -12.86 7.08 -5.64
C VAL A 14 -13.47 8.24 -4.85
N VAL A 15 -13.11 8.40 -3.57
CA VAL A 15 -13.59 9.52 -2.75
C VAL A 15 -13.16 10.86 -3.35
N ALA A 16 -11.90 11.00 -3.78
CA ALA A 16 -11.42 12.22 -4.42
C ALA A 16 -12.19 12.53 -5.71
N LEU A 17 -12.49 11.53 -6.55
CA LEU A 17 -13.31 11.67 -7.75
C LEU A 17 -14.74 12.11 -7.44
N ILE A 18 -15.38 11.50 -6.42
CA ILE A 18 -16.74 11.88 -5.99
C ILE A 18 -16.75 13.34 -5.54
N VAL A 19 -15.79 13.77 -4.72
CA VAL A 19 -15.67 15.16 -4.26
C VAL A 19 -15.53 16.11 -5.45
N VAL A 20 -14.70 15.78 -6.42
CA VAL A 20 -14.54 16.58 -7.66
C VAL A 20 -15.84 16.70 -8.44
N ILE A 21 -16.55 15.59 -8.62
CA ILE A 21 -17.84 15.57 -9.36
C ILE A 21 -18.87 16.43 -8.63
N VAL A 22 -19.00 16.30 -7.31
CA VAL A 22 -19.94 17.07 -6.49
C VAL A 22 -19.62 18.57 -6.55
N LEU A 23 -18.35 18.95 -6.40
CA LEU A 23 -17.94 20.35 -6.50
C LEU A 23 -18.20 20.91 -7.89
N THR A 24 -17.94 20.16 -8.94
CA THR A 24 -18.18 20.57 -10.33
C THR A 24 -19.68 20.76 -10.58
N ALA A 25 -20.51 19.84 -10.11
CA ALA A 25 -21.98 19.94 -10.22
C ALA A 25 -22.54 21.15 -9.48
N LEU A 26 -22.10 21.36 -8.22
CA LEU A 26 -22.45 22.55 -7.43
C LEU A 26 -22.08 23.84 -8.16
N PHE A 27 -20.92 23.82 -8.79
CA PHE A 27 -20.42 24.95 -9.56
C PHE A 27 -21.26 25.28 -10.78
N ILE A 28 -21.66 24.25 -11.54
CA ILE A 28 -22.56 24.41 -12.70
C ILE A 28 -23.91 24.99 -12.26
N ILE A 29 -24.47 24.50 -11.13
CA ILE A 29 -25.72 24.99 -10.58
C ILE A 29 -25.61 26.49 -10.21
N LEU A 30 -24.56 26.88 -9.49
CA LEU A 30 -24.28 28.27 -9.14
C LEU A 30 -24.14 29.15 -10.38
N ALA A 31 -23.49 28.63 -11.41
CA ALA A 31 -23.31 29.30 -12.68
C ALA A 31 -24.63 29.57 -13.40
N LEU A 32 -25.55 28.62 -13.38
CA LEU A 32 -26.87 28.76 -14.00
C LEU A 32 -27.81 29.70 -13.20
N CYS A 33 -27.60 29.80 -11.90
CA CYS A 33 -28.40 30.66 -11.01
C CYS A 33 -27.93 32.11 -10.96
N THR A 34 -26.71 32.44 -11.42
CA THR A 34 -26.19 33.81 -11.41
C THR A 34 -26.60 34.58 -12.67
N PRO A 35 -27.17 35.78 -12.53
CA PRO A 35 -27.57 36.57 -13.71
C PRO A 35 -26.35 36.99 -14.51
N SER A 36 -26.51 36.95 -15.85
CA SER A 36 -25.49 37.06 -16.91
C SER A 36 -24.66 38.33 -16.98
N ARG A 37 -24.63 39.16 -15.95
CA ARG A 37 -23.87 40.44 -15.93
C ARG A 37 -22.45 40.31 -15.38
N ILE A 38 -22.05 39.12 -14.95
CA ILE A 38 -20.70 38.90 -14.43
C ILE A 38 -19.80 38.62 -15.65
N ALA A 39 -18.77 39.45 -15.82
CA ALA A 39 -17.87 39.39 -16.95
C ALA A 39 -17.21 37.99 -17.10
N PRO A 40 -16.95 37.51 -18.34
CA PRO A 40 -16.40 36.15 -18.58
C PRO A 40 -15.08 35.88 -17.87
N LEU A 41 -14.35 36.92 -17.47
CA LEU A 41 -13.11 36.78 -16.71
C LEU A 41 -13.32 36.21 -15.29
N SER A 42 -14.45 36.51 -14.63
CA SER A 42 -14.74 35.99 -13.30
C SER A 42 -14.98 34.47 -13.28
N TRP A 43 -15.45 33.88 -14.38
CA TRP A 43 -15.62 32.46 -14.55
C TRP A 43 -14.28 31.70 -14.57
N LEU A 44 -13.23 32.31 -15.14
CA LEU A 44 -11.89 31.74 -15.15
C LEU A 44 -11.32 31.60 -13.73
N PHE A 45 -11.50 32.61 -12.86
CA PHE A 45 -11.03 32.59 -11.49
C PHE A 45 -11.75 31.53 -10.62
N ILE A 46 -12.96 31.20 -11.02
CA ILE A 46 -13.79 30.25 -10.30
C ILE A 46 -13.52 28.81 -10.82
N ALA A 47 -13.25 28.61 -12.09
CA ALA A 47 -12.93 27.30 -12.68
C ALA A 47 -11.54 26.78 -12.29
N MET A 48 -10.56 27.65 -12.03
CA MET A 48 -9.19 27.29 -11.67
C MET A 48 -9.09 26.39 -10.42
N PRO A 49 -9.77 26.68 -9.27
CA PRO A 49 -9.74 25.81 -8.12
C PRO A 49 -10.28 24.40 -8.37
N CYS A 50 -11.20 24.24 -9.35
CA CYS A 50 -11.76 22.93 -9.71
C CYS A 50 -10.80 22.09 -10.56
N LEU A 51 -9.92 22.71 -11.34
CA LEU A 51 -8.92 21.99 -12.15
C LEU A 51 -7.85 21.32 -11.30
N ILE A 52 -7.45 21.91 -10.18
CA ILE A 52 -6.40 21.38 -9.32
C ILE A 52 -6.73 19.96 -8.80
N PRO A 53 -7.91 19.69 -8.19
CA PRO A 53 -8.27 18.36 -7.73
C PRO A 53 -8.46 17.38 -8.89
N VAL A 54 -8.93 17.81 -10.06
CA VAL A 54 -9.02 16.97 -11.26
C VAL A 54 -7.64 16.53 -11.72
N CYS A 55 -6.71 17.46 -11.91
CA CYS A 55 -5.34 17.16 -12.28
C CYS A 55 -4.66 16.24 -11.27
N ARG A 56 -4.92 16.46 -9.97
CA ARG A 56 -4.41 15.60 -8.90
C ARG A 56 -5.01 14.19 -8.94
N ALA A 57 -6.30 14.05 -9.21
CA ALA A 57 -6.95 12.75 -9.35
C ALA A 57 -6.42 11.98 -10.57
N VAL A 58 -6.26 12.64 -11.71
CA VAL A 58 -5.65 12.06 -12.93
C VAL A 58 -4.20 11.67 -12.67
N TYR A 59 -3.41 12.52 -12.00
CA TYR A 59 -2.04 12.18 -11.60
C TYR A 59 -1.96 10.97 -10.67
N LEU A 60 -2.85 10.85 -9.69
CA LEU A 60 -2.93 9.71 -8.80
C LEU A 60 -3.30 8.43 -9.54
N LEU A 61 -4.22 8.50 -10.52
CA LEU A 61 -4.57 7.36 -11.38
C LEU A 61 -3.38 6.95 -12.28
N TYR A 62 -2.68 7.91 -12.85
CA TYR A 62 -1.50 7.63 -13.68
C TYR A 62 -0.35 7.02 -12.87
N LYS A 63 -0.18 7.46 -11.60
CA LYS A 63 0.84 6.95 -10.69
C LYS A 63 0.41 5.68 -9.95
N TYR A 64 -0.77 5.13 -10.25
CA TYR A 64 -1.29 3.93 -9.61
C TYR A 64 -0.44 2.71 -10.00
N ARG A 65 0.61 2.47 -9.19
CA ARG A 65 1.51 1.33 -9.37
C ARG A 65 1.19 0.23 -8.38
N PRO A 66 1.45 -1.02 -8.73
CA PRO A 66 1.33 -2.11 -7.77
C PRO A 66 2.26 -1.85 -6.57
N PHE A 67 1.71 -2.05 -5.39
CA PHE A 67 2.46 -1.88 -4.13
C PHE A 67 3.36 -3.08 -3.86
N MET A 68 2.86 -4.28 -4.11
CA MET A 68 3.55 -5.52 -3.76
C MET A 68 3.30 -6.60 -4.82
N PHE A 69 4.35 -7.36 -5.10
CA PHE A 69 4.32 -8.56 -5.93
C PHE A 69 4.62 -9.77 -5.04
N ILE A 70 3.76 -10.76 -5.05
CA ILE A 70 3.93 -12.01 -4.35
C ILE A 70 4.22 -13.08 -5.42
N THR A 71 5.47 -13.51 -5.50
CA THR A 71 5.95 -14.55 -6.42
C THR A 71 5.93 -15.92 -5.73
N ASN A 72 6.44 -16.96 -6.39
CA ASN A 72 6.64 -18.26 -5.75
C ASN A 72 7.87 -18.28 -4.82
N GLU A 73 8.82 -17.37 -5.04
CA GLU A 73 10.09 -17.31 -4.30
C GLU A 73 10.04 -16.36 -3.13
N GLY A 74 9.17 -15.34 -3.16
CA GLY A 74 9.13 -14.32 -2.13
C GLY A 74 8.18 -13.16 -2.42
N ILE A 75 8.40 -12.10 -1.68
CA ILE A 75 7.63 -10.86 -1.73
C ILE A 75 8.54 -9.74 -2.18
N LYS A 76 8.11 -8.96 -3.17
CA LYS A 76 8.75 -7.70 -3.60
C LYS A 76 7.82 -6.54 -3.35
N VAL A 77 8.25 -5.58 -2.55
CA VAL A 77 7.48 -4.36 -2.25
C VAL A 77 8.06 -3.19 -3.00
N ASN A 78 7.22 -2.53 -3.79
CA ASN A 78 7.57 -1.37 -4.59
C ASN A 78 7.19 -0.09 -3.84
N SER A 79 7.91 0.18 -2.73
CA SER A 79 7.81 1.40 -1.94
C SER A 79 8.80 2.46 -2.42
N LYS A 80 8.95 3.57 -1.70
CA LYS A 80 10.03 4.56 -1.94
C LYS A 80 11.40 3.91 -1.77
N GLU A 81 11.52 3.02 -0.79
CA GLU A 81 12.65 2.14 -0.57
C GLU A 81 12.18 0.72 -0.87
N PRO A 82 12.45 0.21 -2.08
CA PRO A 82 12.01 -1.12 -2.49
C PRO A 82 12.78 -2.18 -1.68
N TRP A 83 12.06 -3.20 -1.25
CA TRP A 83 12.64 -4.32 -0.53
C TRP A 83 12.05 -5.65 -1.00
N GLU A 84 12.78 -6.71 -0.74
CA GLU A 84 12.44 -8.08 -1.11
C GLU A 84 12.68 -9.03 0.06
N VAL A 85 11.78 -10.00 0.22
CA VAL A 85 11.89 -11.07 1.23
C VAL A 85 11.67 -12.40 0.53
N ARG A 86 12.59 -13.35 0.73
CA ARG A 86 12.48 -14.71 0.21
C ARG A 86 11.72 -15.59 1.19
N PHE A 87 10.79 -16.41 0.72
CA PHE A 87 10.10 -17.37 1.57
C PHE A 87 11.05 -18.40 2.21
N ALA A 88 12.19 -18.67 1.57
CA ALA A 88 13.23 -19.54 2.13
C ALA A 88 13.75 -19.04 3.48
N ASP A 89 13.79 -17.73 3.69
CA ASP A 89 14.32 -17.07 4.89
C ASP A 89 13.24 -16.85 5.97
N VAL A 90 11.97 -17.01 5.63
CA VAL A 90 10.84 -16.75 6.51
C VAL A 90 10.42 -18.05 7.23
N GLU A 91 10.20 -17.95 8.54
CA GLU A 91 9.62 -19.00 9.35
C GLU A 91 8.09 -18.93 9.36
N GLN A 92 7.54 -17.71 9.56
CA GLN A 92 6.10 -17.50 9.68
C GLN A 92 5.70 -16.04 9.41
N PHE A 93 4.49 -15.85 8.89
CA PHE A 93 3.80 -14.57 8.88
C PHE A 93 2.78 -14.51 10.00
N ILE A 94 2.81 -13.48 10.83
CA ILE A 94 1.94 -13.32 12.01
C ILE A 94 1.12 -12.03 11.93
N PRO A 95 -0.17 -12.05 12.27
CA PRO A 95 -0.96 -10.82 12.34
C PRO A 95 -0.56 -10.04 13.60
N ILE A 96 -0.26 -8.75 13.41
CA ILE A 96 0.12 -7.85 14.49
C ILE A 96 -0.81 -6.65 14.48
N SER A 97 -1.18 -6.19 15.67
CA SER A 97 -1.89 -4.92 15.86
C SER A 97 -1.07 -4.04 16.79
N HIS A 98 -0.62 -2.89 16.28
CA HIS A 98 0.20 -1.96 17.06
C HIS A 98 -0.33 -0.53 16.90
N ARG A 99 -0.70 0.12 18.01
CA ARG A 99 -1.22 1.51 18.05
C ARG A 99 -2.36 1.78 17.06
N GLY A 100 -3.24 0.81 16.86
CA GLY A 100 -4.37 0.91 15.93
C GLY A 100 -4.05 0.56 14.48
N TYR A 101 -2.78 0.39 14.12
CA TYR A 101 -2.37 -0.09 12.79
C TYR A 101 -2.44 -1.61 12.70
N GLN A 102 -2.93 -2.09 11.57
CA GLN A 102 -2.95 -3.52 11.25
C GLN A 102 -1.73 -3.85 10.39
N LEU A 103 -0.90 -4.76 10.90
CA LEU A 103 0.36 -5.16 10.30
C LEU A 103 0.38 -6.68 10.12
N ILE A 104 1.22 -7.15 9.20
CA ILE A 104 1.65 -8.55 9.13
C ILE A 104 3.14 -8.55 9.45
N GLY A 105 3.51 -9.16 10.58
CA GLY A 105 4.90 -9.34 10.99
C GLY A 105 5.55 -10.48 10.23
N ILE A 106 6.81 -10.32 9.89
CA ILE A 106 7.66 -11.31 9.22
C ILE A 106 8.61 -11.88 10.26
N ARG A 107 8.44 -13.15 10.61
CA ARG A 107 9.38 -13.85 11.48
C ARG A 107 10.39 -14.61 10.61
N TYR A 108 11.67 -14.28 10.77
CA TYR A 108 12.75 -14.94 10.05
C TYR A 108 13.25 -16.18 10.74
N LYS A 109 13.78 -17.14 9.98
CA LYS A 109 14.43 -18.34 10.50
C LYS A 109 15.71 -17.96 11.24
N LYS A 110 16.03 -18.70 12.33
CA LYS A 110 17.21 -18.44 13.19
C LYS A 110 18.56 -18.46 12.49
N ASN A 111 18.63 -19.12 11.34
CA ASN A 111 19.87 -19.22 10.54
C ASN A 111 20.02 -18.09 9.51
N THR A 112 19.16 -17.08 9.52
CA THR A 112 19.22 -15.94 8.61
C THR A 112 19.84 -14.71 9.28
N PRO A 113 20.52 -13.83 8.54
CA PRO A 113 21.08 -12.59 9.10
C PRO A 113 20.00 -11.61 9.59
N CYS A 114 18.76 -11.76 9.10
CA CYS A 114 17.64 -10.91 9.48
C CYS A 114 16.88 -11.43 10.72
N TRP A 115 17.32 -12.55 11.30
CA TRP A 115 16.67 -13.09 12.50
C TRP A 115 16.87 -12.16 13.69
N LYS A 116 15.80 -11.95 14.46
CA LYS A 116 15.77 -11.24 15.74
C LYS A 116 14.88 -11.98 16.71
N SER A 117 15.15 -11.85 18.00
CA SER A 117 14.24 -12.33 19.03
C SER A 117 12.92 -11.54 19.04
N ASP A 118 11.88 -12.10 19.64
CA ASP A 118 10.58 -11.41 19.72
C ASP A 118 10.68 -10.08 20.49
N GLU A 119 11.57 -10.01 21.48
CA GLU A 119 11.83 -8.81 22.29
C GLU A 119 12.51 -7.73 21.45
N GLU A 120 13.57 -8.08 20.73
CA GLU A 120 14.28 -7.16 19.83
C GLU A 120 13.39 -6.66 18.69
N MET A 121 12.51 -7.52 18.15
CA MET A 121 11.55 -7.12 17.12
C MET A 121 10.51 -6.12 17.65
N GLU A 122 10.09 -6.26 18.91
CA GLU A 122 9.13 -5.34 19.53
C GLU A 122 9.78 -3.99 19.84
N GLU A 123 11.03 -3.97 20.29
CA GLU A 123 11.80 -2.74 20.51
C GLU A 123 12.04 -1.99 19.19
N ASP A 124 12.53 -2.67 18.17
CA ASP A 124 12.72 -2.12 16.84
C ASP A 124 11.41 -1.56 16.25
N ARG A 125 10.27 -2.22 16.50
CA ARG A 125 8.97 -1.73 16.04
C ARG A 125 8.60 -0.44 16.72
N LYS A 126 8.87 -0.29 18.01
CA LYS A 126 8.65 0.95 18.75
C LYS A 126 9.51 2.08 18.21
N GLU A 127 10.79 1.82 17.95
CA GLU A 127 11.70 2.81 17.37
C GLU A 127 11.28 3.22 15.96
N ARG A 128 11.01 2.28 15.07
CA ARG A 128 10.56 2.56 13.69
C ARG A 128 9.29 3.41 13.63
N MET A 129 8.35 3.15 14.52
CA MET A 129 7.11 3.95 14.61
C MET A 129 7.36 5.35 15.15
N LEU A 130 8.40 5.56 15.97
CA LEU A 130 8.77 6.87 16.50
C LEU A 130 9.54 7.72 15.48
N CYS A 131 10.47 7.10 14.74
CA CYS A 131 11.40 7.81 13.87
C CYS A 131 10.94 7.91 12.41
N GLN A 132 9.87 7.21 12.01
CA GLN A 132 9.43 7.06 10.61
C GLN A 132 10.52 6.52 9.66
N GLU A 133 11.60 6.01 10.20
CA GLU A 133 12.67 5.38 9.44
C GLU A 133 12.41 3.90 9.26
N HIS A 134 12.66 3.39 8.06
CA HIS A 134 12.58 1.97 7.76
C HIS A 134 13.99 1.39 7.76
N PRO A 135 14.34 0.52 8.73
CA PRO A 135 15.60 -0.19 8.70
C PRO A 135 15.67 -1.10 7.47
N GLY A 136 16.89 -1.41 7.03
CA GLY A 136 17.16 -2.11 5.78
C GLY A 136 16.56 -3.50 5.60
N ALA A 137 16.06 -4.15 6.67
CA ALA A 137 15.31 -5.41 6.59
C ALA A 137 13.85 -5.18 6.95
N PRO A 138 12.89 -5.67 6.13
CA PRO A 138 11.47 -5.53 6.42
C PRO A 138 11.05 -6.56 7.48
N TYR A 139 10.49 -6.09 8.57
CA TYR A 139 9.92 -6.94 9.62
C TYR A 139 8.40 -6.91 9.65
N ASP A 140 7.81 -5.87 9.07
CA ASP A 140 6.36 -5.66 9.09
C ASP A 140 5.83 -5.17 7.75
N ILE A 141 4.68 -5.70 7.33
CA ILE A 141 3.93 -5.25 6.15
C ILE A 141 2.72 -4.47 6.66
N LEU A 142 2.65 -3.18 6.32
CA LEU A 142 1.48 -2.36 6.60
C LEU A 142 0.35 -2.75 5.66
N THR A 143 -0.77 -3.22 6.21
CA THR A 143 -1.93 -3.69 5.41
C THR A 143 -2.98 -2.62 5.18
N GLU A 144 -2.86 -1.49 5.86
CA GLU A 144 -3.77 -0.37 5.65
C GLU A 144 -3.66 0.17 4.23
N ASN A 145 -4.80 0.43 3.64
CA ASN A 145 -4.91 0.96 2.27
C ASN A 145 -4.42 0.01 1.16
N LEU A 146 -4.39 -1.29 1.40
CA LEU A 146 -4.23 -2.29 0.35
C LEU A 146 -5.58 -2.69 -0.25
N SER A 147 -5.54 -3.24 -1.46
CA SER A 147 -6.73 -3.76 -2.16
C SER A 147 -7.25 -5.07 -1.56
N MET A 148 -6.43 -5.71 -0.74
CA MET A 148 -6.66 -6.99 -0.10
C MET A 148 -6.74 -6.79 1.41
N SER A 149 -7.62 -7.51 2.12
CA SER A 149 -7.69 -7.44 3.57
C SER A 149 -6.45 -8.08 4.21
N ARG A 150 -6.18 -7.77 5.49
CA ARG A 150 -5.06 -8.37 6.23
C ARG A 150 -5.17 -9.89 6.28
N GLU A 151 -6.38 -10.39 6.53
CA GLU A 151 -6.69 -11.80 6.67
C GLU A 151 -6.46 -12.55 5.34
N GLU A 152 -6.96 -12.02 4.24
CA GLU A 152 -6.74 -12.57 2.90
C GLU A 152 -5.26 -12.59 2.52
N LEU A 153 -4.56 -11.47 2.79
CA LEU A 153 -3.13 -11.37 2.50
C LEU A 153 -2.32 -12.37 3.32
N LEU A 154 -2.64 -12.50 4.62
CA LEU A 154 -1.99 -13.46 5.52
C LEU A 154 -2.20 -14.91 5.06
N GLU A 155 -3.42 -15.25 4.63
CA GLU A 155 -3.73 -16.59 4.10
C GLU A 155 -2.91 -16.89 2.83
N VAL A 156 -2.85 -15.94 1.90
CA VAL A 156 -2.06 -16.06 0.68
C VAL A 156 -0.58 -16.26 0.98
N LEU A 157 -0.01 -15.45 1.91
CA LEU A 157 1.39 -15.53 2.28
C LEU A 157 1.74 -16.86 2.94
N ASN A 158 0.94 -17.31 3.92
CA ASN A 158 1.17 -18.59 4.61
C ASN A 158 0.98 -19.78 3.65
N LYS A 159 0.00 -19.73 2.75
CA LYS A 159 -0.18 -20.77 1.74
C LYS A 159 1.05 -20.90 0.83
N ARG A 160 1.64 -19.78 0.41
CA ARG A 160 2.85 -19.81 -0.43
C ARG A 160 4.09 -20.25 0.35
N LEU A 161 4.22 -19.80 1.57
CA LEU A 161 5.30 -20.24 2.47
C LEU A 161 5.29 -21.78 2.64
N ASN A 162 4.11 -22.37 2.87
CA ASN A 162 3.96 -23.83 2.99
C ASN A 162 4.30 -24.56 1.68
N CYS A 163 3.91 -23.97 0.52
CA CYS A 163 4.26 -24.56 -0.77
C CYS A 163 5.77 -24.48 -1.06
N SER A 164 6.45 -23.41 -0.64
CA SER A 164 7.90 -23.28 -0.84
C SER A 164 8.69 -24.22 0.11
N SER A 165 8.15 -24.49 1.29
CA SER A 165 8.76 -25.41 2.27
C SER A 165 8.65 -26.87 1.86
N SER A 166 7.65 -27.24 1.04
CA SER A 166 7.43 -28.61 0.56
C SER A 166 8.27 -28.99 -0.69
N HIS A 167 9.02 -28.03 -1.28
CA HIS A 167 9.99 -28.27 -2.35
C HIS A 167 11.40 -27.86 -1.90
N PRO A 168 12.04 -28.59 -0.97
CA PRO A 168 13.46 -28.42 -0.73
C PRO A 168 14.23 -29.05 -1.90
N GLU A 169 14.99 -28.21 -2.61
CA GLU A 169 16.13 -28.62 -3.44
C GLU A 169 15.91 -29.64 -4.57
N SER A 170 15.68 -29.10 -5.75
CA SER A 170 16.15 -29.74 -6.98
C SER A 170 16.99 -28.80 -7.85
N ILE A 171 17.86 -27.97 -7.22
CA ILE A 171 18.88 -27.18 -7.92
C ILE A 171 20.20 -27.32 -7.15
N GLN A 172 20.81 -28.49 -7.25
CA GLN A 172 22.27 -28.70 -7.21
C GLN A 172 22.61 -29.69 -8.30
N GLN A 173 22.86 -29.19 -9.49
CA GLN A 173 23.83 -29.77 -10.44
C GLN A 173 24.32 -28.65 -11.35
#